data_d9e7045e2c5fc26f4f72fb1b317ef9e7
#
_entry.id   d9e7045e2c5fc26f4f72fb1b317ef9e7
#
_cell.length_a   1.000
_cell.length_b   1.000
_cell.length_c   1.000
_cell.angle_alpha   90.00
_cell.angle_beta   90.00
_cell.angle_gamma   90.00
#
_symmetry.space_group_name_H-M   'P 1'
#
loop_
_entity.id
_entity.type
_entity.pdbx_description
1 polymer ?
#
loop_
_entity_poly.entity_id
_entity_poly.type
_entity_poly.pdbx_seq_one_letter_code
_entity_poly.pdbx_strand_id
1 'polypeptide(L)'
;MKHILLITTGGTIASRPTENGLAPQLLADDILRCVPALGSLCRIDAVQPMNIDSTNMSPDCWLALADCLRAHYDQYDGFVIAHGTDTMAYTACALSYLVQRSGKPIVLTGAQKSIYV
;
A
#
# COMPACT_ATOMS: atom_id res chain seq x y z
N MET A 1 -4.67 11.41 16.82
CA MET A 1 -4.06 10.17 16.27
C MET A 1 -3.90 10.35 14.76
N LYS A 2 -2.74 9.99 14.22
CA LYS A 2 -2.50 10.11 12.78
C LYS A 2 -3.37 9.14 11.99
N HIS A 3 -3.77 9.58 10.80
CA HIS A 3 -4.60 8.80 9.89
C HIS A 3 -3.78 8.42 8.67
N ILE A 4 -3.56 7.12 8.50
CA ILE A 4 -2.67 6.57 7.47
C ILE A 4 -3.50 5.81 6.43
N LEU A 5 -3.22 6.04 5.15
CA LEU A 5 -3.78 5.25 4.07
C LEU A 5 -2.81 4.16 3.66
N LEU A 6 -3.25 2.91 3.74
CA LEU A 6 -2.54 1.78 3.20
C LEU A 6 -3.01 1.54 1.77
N ILE A 7 -2.08 1.64 0.83
CA ILE A 7 -2.34 1.39 -0.59
C ILE A 7 -1.70 0.06 -0.94
N THR A 8 -2.51 -0.91 -1.35
CA THR A 8 -1.99 -2.22 -1.75
C THR A 8 -2.07 -2.40 -3.26
N THR A 9 -1.01 -2.96 -3.82
CA THR A 9 -0.94 -3.30 -5.24
C THR A 9 -1.17 -4.78 -5.49
N GLY A 10 -1.42 -5.54 -4.44
CA GLY A 10 -1.35 -6.98 -4.44
C GLY A 10 0.04 -7.42 -3.95
N GLY A 11 0.47 -8.61 -4.30
CA GLY A 11 1.78 -9.12 -3.90
C GLY A 11 1.76 -9.87 -2.58
N THR A 12 2.95 -10.21 -2.08
CA THR A 12 3.11 -11.21 -1.02
C THR A 12 2.50 -10.79 0.30
N ILE A 13 2.67 -9.52 0.69
CA ILE A 13 2.18 -9.06 2.01
C ILE A 13 0.65 -9.13 2.09
N ALA A 14 -0.04 -8.92 0.97
CA ALA A 14 -1.51 -8.95 0.90
C ALA A 14 -2.05 -10.31 0.46
N SER A 15 -1.19 -11.27 0.18
CA SER A 15 -1.61 -12.59 -0.31
C SER A 15 -2.34 -13.38 0.76
N ARG A 16 -3.51 -13.88 0.38
CA ARG A 16 -4.29 -14.80 1.20
C ARG A 16 -4.90 -15.83 0.28
N PRO A 17 -4.82 -17.13 0.62
CA PRO A 17 -5.39 -18.18 -0.21
C PRO A 17 -6.92 -18.21 -0.07
N THR A 18 -7.59 -17.30 -0.77
CA THR A 18 -9.05 -17.25 -0.86
C THR A 18 -9.46 -17.10 -2.31
N GLU A 19 -10.61 -17.68 -2.65
CA GLU A 19 -11.11 -17.63 -4.01
C GLU A 19 -11.50 -16.23 -4.46
N ASN A 20 -11.93 -15.39 -3.54
CA ASN A 20 -12.52 -14.09 -3.84
C ASN A 20 -11.59 -12.91 -3.53
N GLY A 21 -10.37 -13.20 -3.09
CA GLY A 21 -9.47 -12.15 -2.64
C GLY A 21 -9.93 -11.50 -1.34
N LEU A 22 -9.16 -10.54 -0.86
CA LEU A 22 -9.44 -9.84 0.38
C LEU A 22 -9.80 -8.39 0.05
N ALA A 23 -10.94 -7.91 0.55
CA ALA A 23 -11.30 -6.50 0.42
C ALA A 23 -10.25 -5.63 1.16
N PRO A 24 -9.86 -4.48 0.60
CA PRO A 24 -8.81 -3.64 1.21
C PRO A 24 -9.05 -3.28 2.66
N GLN A 25 -10.28 -2.95 3.03
CA GLN A 25 -10.58 -2.61 4.42
C GLN A 25 -10.44 -3.81 5.37
N LEU A 26 -10.77 -5.01 4.90
CA LEU A 26 -10.53 -6.24 5.66
C LEU A 26 -9.04 -6.49 5.86
N LEU A 27 -8.22 -6.13 4.86
CA LEU A 27 -6.76 -6.20 5.01
C LEU A 27 -6.28 -5.29 6.13
N ALA A 28 -6.76 -4.05 6.20
CA ALA A 28 -6.40 -3.13 7.28
C ALA A 28 -6.79 -3.69 8.65
N ASP A 29 -8.00 -4.26 8.76
CA ASP A 29 -8.47 -4.87 10.00
C ASP A 29 -7.62 -6.07 10.41
N ASP A 30 -7.22 -6.90 9.44
CA ASP A 30 -6.36 -8.05 9.70
C ASP A 30 -4.97 -7.63 10.16
N ILE A 31 -4.41 -6.59 9.56
CA ILE A 31 -3.11 -6.05 9.98
C ILE A 31 -3.18 -5.58 11.43
N LEU A 32 -4.25 -4.88 11.81
CA LEU A 32 -4.43 -4.43 13.19
C LEU A 32 -4.57 -5.59 14.16
N ARG A 33 -5.19 -6.69 13.75
CA ARG A 33 -5.26 -7.91 14.58
C ARG A 33 -3.91 -8.60 14.73
N CYS A 34 -3.13 -8.64 13.66
CA CYS A 34 -1.80 -9.27 13.68
C CYS A 34 -0.77 -8.44 14.43
N VAL A 35 -0.92 -7.10 14.40
CA VAL A 35 0.00 -6.16 15.05
C VAL A 35 -0.83 -5.17 15.87
N PRO A 36 -1.35 -5.60 17.04
CA PRO A 36 -2.26 -4.74 17.82
C PRO A 36 -1.68 -3.40 18.24
N ALA A 37 -0.35 -3.30 18.37
CA ALA A 37 0.32 -2.05 18.74
C ALA A 37 0.04 -0.92 17.73
N LEU A 38 -0.24 -1.24 16.47
CA LEU A 38 -0.55 -0.22 15.47
C LEU A 38 -1.81 0.55 15.80
N GLY A 39 -2.78 -0.07 16.46
CA GLY A 39 -4.04 0.58 16.82
C GLY A 39 -3.86 1.73 17.80
N SER A 40 -2.77 1.71 18.58
CA SER A 40 -2.45 2.81 19.49
C SER A 40 -1.60 3.90 18.82
N LEU A 41 -1.05 3.63 17.65
CA LEU A 41 -0.17 4.55 16.90
C LEU A 41 -0.93 5.37 15.86
N CYS A 42 -1.87 4.74 15.15
CA CYS A 42 -2.53 5.39 14.03
C CYS A 42 -3.88 4.74 13.72
N ARG A 43 -4.68 5.46 12.93
CA ARG A 43 -5.84 4.89 12.26
C ARG A 43 -5.42 4.51 10.85
N ILE A 44 -5.86 3.34 10.37
CA ILE A 44 -5.50 2.81 9.07
C ILE A 44 -6.75 2.57 8.25
N ASP A 45 -6.81 3.20 7.07
CA ASP A 45 -7.73 2.82 6.01
C ASP A 45 -6.93 2.19 4.88
N ALA A 46 -7.56 1.39 4.04
CA ALA A 46 -6.88 0.71 2.95
C ALA A 46 -7.65 0.85 1.64
N VAL A 47 -6.91 0.98 0.55
CA VAL A 47 -7.44 0.95 -0.82
C VAL A 47 -6.54 0.06 -1.67
N GLN A 48 -7.11 -0.50 -2.73
CA GLN A 48 -6.37 -1.35 -3.67
C GLN A 48 -6.66 -0.90 -5.09
N PRO A 49 -5.85 0.03 -5.64
CA PRO A 49 -6.05 0.51 -7.02
C PRO A 49 -5.75 -0.54 -8.08
N MET A 50 -5.00 -1.58 -7.73
CA MET A 50 -4.67 -2.68 -8.64
C MET A 50 -4.40 -3.95 -7.84
N ASN A 51 -4.46 -5.11 -8.51
CA ASN A 51 -4.12 -6.40 -7.91
C ASN A 51 -3.20 -7.14 -8.86
N ILE A 52 -1.90 -6.90 -8.74
CA ILE A 52 -0.89 -7.46 -9.64
C ILE A 52 0.27 -8.03 -8.85
N ASP A 53 0.97 -8.99 -9.47
CA ASP A 53 2.31 -9.36 -9.07
C ASP A 53 3.27 -8.23 -9.51
N SER A 54 4.29 -7.94 -8.69
CA SER A 54 5.23 -6.86 -9.02
C SER A 54 5.99 -7.10 -10.33
N THR A 55 6.10 -8.35 -10.77
CA THR A 55 6.69 -8.66 -12.09
C THR A 55 5.87 -8.09 -13.24
N ASN A 56 4.61 -7.80 -13.02
CA ASN A 56 3.70 -7.21 -14.00
C ASN A 56 3.54 -5.70 -13.87
N MET A 57 4.36 -5.07 -13.03
CA MET A 57 4.34 -3.62 -12.84
C MET A 57 4.71 -2.90 -14.14
N SER A 58 3.99 -1.83 -14.45
CA SER A 58 4.16 -1.07 -15.68
C SER A 58 4.06 0.43 -15.40
N PRO A 59 4.45 1.29 -16.34
CA PRO A 59 4.27 2.73 -16.18
C PRO A 59 2.83 3.15 -15.92
N ASP A 60 1.85 2.47 -16.51
CA ASP A 60 0.44 2.75 -16.24
C ASP A 60 0.08 2.49 -14.78
N CYS A 61 0.67 1.46 -14.17
CA CYS A 61 0.49 1.18 -12.75
C CYS A 61 1.09 2.29 -11.88
N TRP A 62 2.26 2.81 -12.25
CA TRP A 62 2.86 3.93 -11.54
C TRP A 62 1.99 5.18 -11.60
N LEU A 63 1.42 5.46 -12.77
CA LEU A 63 0.50 6.58 -12.93
C LEU A 63 -0.76 6.38 -12.08
N ALA A 64 -1.29 5.16 -12.02
CA ALA A 64 -2.45 4.84 -11.18
C ALA A 64 -2.14 5.04 -9.70
N LEU A 65 -0.94 4.66 -9.25
CA LEU A 65 -0.51 4.90 -7.87
C LEU A 65 -0.38 6.39 -7.58
N ALA A 66 0.21 7.15 -8.48
CA ALA A 66 0.34 8.60 -8.31
C ALA A 66 -1.03 9.27 -8.25
N ASP A 67 -1.97 8.87 -9.10
CA ASP A 67 -3.33 9.39 -9.09
C ASP A 67 -4.06 9.04 -7.79
N CYS A 68 -3.87 7.82 -7.28
CA CYS A 68 -4.42 7.39 -6.01
C CYS A 68 -3.90 8.26 -4.86
N LEU A 69 -2.60 8.52 -4.83
CA LEU A 69 -1.99 9.40 -3.82
C LEU A 69 -2.57 10.80 -3.88
N ARG A 70 -2.69 11.38 -5.08
CA ARG A 70 -3.25 12.72 -5.26
C ARG A 70 -4.71 12.79 -4.84
N ALA A 71 -5.49 11.77 -5.18
CA ALA A 71 -6.92 11.73 -4.85
C ALA A 71 -7.18 11.70 -3.36
N HIS A 72 -6.27 11.11 -2.58
CA HIS A 72 -6.42 10.94 -1.13
C HIS A 72 -5.50 11.84 -0.31
N TYR A 73 -4.70 12.68 -0.96
CA TYR A 73 -3.62 13.41 -0.28
C TYR A 73 -4.08 14.24 0.89
N ASP A 74 -5.21 14.95 0.74
CA ASP A 74 -5.69 15.87 1.78
C ASP A 74 -6.37 15.17 2.94
N GLN A 75 -6.75 13.91 2.79
CA GLN A 75 -7.55 13.17 3.76
C GLN A 75 -6.71 12.42 4.79
N TYR A 76 -5.42 12.24 4.53
CA TYR A 76 -4.54 11.41 5.34
C TYR A 76 -3.27 12.15 5.72
N ASP A 77 -2.68 11.74 6.84
CA ASP A 77 -1.43 12.30 7.33
C ASP A 77 -0.20 11.67 6.67
N GLY A 78 -0.35 10.47 6.18
CA GLY A 78 0.73 9.74 5.51
C GLY A 78 0.19 8.55 4.75
N PHE A 79 1.07 7.94 3.95
CA PHE A 79 0.73 6.86 3.03
C PHE A 79 1.75 5.75 3.12
N VAL A 80 1.27 4.50 3.12
CA VAL A 80 2.11 3.32 3.04
C VAL A 80 1.65 2.51 1.84
N ILE A 81 2.58 2.23 0.93
CA ILE A 81 2.31 1.42 -0.26
C ILE A 81 2.89 0.03 -0.03
N ALA A 82 2.01 -0.95 0.10
CA ALA A 82 2.40 -2.35 0.17
C ALA A 82 2.59 -2.88 -1.25
N HIS A 83 3.79 -3.31 -1.56
CA HIS A 83 4.23 -3.60 -2.92
C HIS A 83 4.96 -4.93 -2.95
N GLY A 84 4.84 -5.66 -4.05
CA GLY A 84 5.67 -6.84 -4.27
C GLY A 84 7.14 -6.45 -4.39
N THR A 85 8.04 -7.34 -3.97
CA THR A 85 9.44 -6.97 -3.80
C THR A 85 10.25 -6.92 -5.10
N ASP A 86 9.81 -7.59 -6.17
CA ASP A 86 10.62 -7.74 -7.39
C ASP A 86 10.93 -6.41 -8.07
N THR A 87 9.97 -5.48 -8.09
CA THR A 87 10.11 -4.19 -8.78
C THR A 87 9.88 -2.98 -7.86
N MET A 88 9.88 -3.20 -6.54
CA MET A 88 9.59 -2.13 -5.58
C MET A 88 10.53 -0.93 -5.73
N ALA A 89 11.82 -1.18 -5.97
CA ALA A 89 12.81 -0.12 -6.14
C ALA A 89 12.50 0.74 -7.37
N TYR A 90 12.05 0.12 -8.45
CA TYR A 90 11.69 0.85 -9.66
C TYR A 90 10.45 1.73 -9.44
N THR A 91 9.46 1.21 -8.74
CA THR A 91 8.26 1.96 -8.39
C THR A 91 8.60 3.14 -7.48
N ALA A 92 9.46 2.92 -6.48
CA ALA A 92 9.90 4.00 -5.59
C ALA A 92 10.59 5.11 -6.38
N CYS A 93 11.46 4.75 -7.31
CA CYS A 93 12.14 5.71 -8.18
C CYS A 93 11.14 6.49 -9.05
N ALA A 94 10.21 5.79 -9.70
CA ALA A 94 9.19 6.42 -10.55
C ALA A 94 8.33 7.40 -9.74
N LEU A 95 7.87 7.00 -8.56
CA LEU A 95 7.03 7.86 -7.73
C LEU A 95 7.77 9.10 -7.22
N SER A 96 9.09 9.00 -7.03
CA SER A 96 9.89 10.15 -6.62
C SER A 96 9.85 11.28 -7.65
N TYR A 97 9.61 10.95 -8.92
CA TYR A 97 9.44 11.94 -9.99
C TYR A 97 7.99 12.34 -10.20
N LEU A 98 7.07 11.41 -10.05
CA LEU A 98 5.64 11.66 -10.30
C LEU A 98 4.96 12.43 -9.17
N VAL A 99 5.42 12.23 -7.93
CA VAL A 99 4.87 12.90 -6.75
C VAL A 99 5.98 13.70 -6.10
N GLN A 100 6.03 14.99 -6.44
CA GLN A 100 7.08 15.89 -5.95
C GLN A 100 6.55 16.80 -4.85
N ARG A 101 7.48 17.24 -3.97
CA ARG A 101 7.21 18.21 -2.91
C ARG A 101 6.13 17.76 -1.94
N SER A 102 6.06 16.46 -1.67
CA SER A 102 5.14 15.97 -0.64
C SER A 102 5.59 16.43 0.74
N GLY A 103 4.70 17.10 1.45
CA GLY A 103 4.89 17.44 2.85
C GLY A 103 4.47 16.31 3.78
N LYS A 104 4.01 15.19 3.23
CA LYS A 104 3.54 14.03 3.99
C LYS A 104 4.38 12.82 3.63
N PRO A 105 4.66 11.91 4.58
CA PRO A 105 5.46 10.72 4.26
C PRO A 105 4.72 9.77 3.32
N ILE A 106 5.45 9.24 2.35
CA ILE A 106 5.00 8.20 1.44
C ILE A 106 6.05 7.10 1.50
N VAL A 107 5.68 5.96 2.08
CA VAL A 107 6.61 4.88 2.39
C VAL A 107 6.21 3.64 1.59
N LEU A 108 7.17 3.05 0.88
CA LEU A 108 6.96 1.76 0.23
C LEU A 108 7.49 0.65 1.11
N THR A 109 6.74 -0.43 1.20
CA THR A 109 7.14 -1.59 1.97
C THR A 109 6.72 -2.86 1.25
N GLY A 110 7.44 -3.94 1.50
CA GLY A 110 7.13 -5.25 0.96
C GLY A 110 7.67 -6.34 1.86
N ALA A 111 7.23 -7.56 1.64
CA ALA A 111 7.67 -8.71 2.41
C ALA A 111 7.72 -9.94 1.53
N GLN A 112 8.64 -10.85 1.83
CA GLN A 112 8.71 -12.15 1.18
C GLN A 112 7.63 -13.12 1.69
N LYS A 113 7.09 -12.85 2.88
CA LYS A 113 6.02 -13.66 3.48
C LYS A 113 4.78 -12.82 3.70
N SER A 114 3.61 -13.44 3.51
CA SER A 114 2.33 -12.83 3.83
C SER A 114 2.20 -12.61 5.34
N ILE A 115 1.39 -11.64 5.74
CA ILE A 115 1.04 -11.42 7.15
C ILE A 115 0.28 -12.60 7.75
N TYR A 116 -0.23 -13.50 6.92
CA TYR A 116 -1.00 -14.68 7.37
C TYR A 116 -0.11 -15.92 7.62
N VAL A 117 1.18 -15.80 7.47
CA VAL A 117 2.14 -16.89 7.65
C VAL A 117 2.87 -16.78 8.98
#